data_c520e880b72203d1924679d97e916882
#
_entry.id   c520e880b72203d1924679d97e916882
#
_cell.length_a   1.000
_cell.length_b   1.000
_cell.length_c   1.000
_cell.angle_alpha   90.00
_cell.angle_beta   90.00
_cell.angle_gamma   90.00
#
_symmetry.space_group_name_H-M   'P 1'
#
loop_
_entity.id
_entity.type
_entity.pdbx_description
1 polymer ?
#
loop_
_entity_poly.entity_id
_entity_poly.type
_entity_poly.pdbx_seq_one_letter_code
_entity_poly.pdbx_strand_id
1 'polypeptide(L)'
;MTCEVMPFIERAKDLVSSMSLEEKASLTSGLDSWFTKALDRLGVPSVRMSDGPHGLRTREEGGSELDILPAVCFPAGCAMAASFDRSLLRELGEELGRECQAYGVDVLLGPGVNIKRSPLCGRNFEYLSEDPLLAGELGAGYVEGIQSQGVGASVKHFLANNQEMRRMDSSSEMDERTMREIYMPAFE
;
A
#
# COMPACT_ATOMS: atom_id res chain seq x y z
N MET A 1 -16.33 -13.97 8.99
CA MET A 1 -15.91 -12.58 8.70
C MET A 1 -16.87 -11.75 7.83
N THR A 2 -18.06 -12.23 7.51
CA THR A 2 -19.01 -11.56 6.58
C THR A 2 -20.05 -10.65 7.26
N CYS A 3 -20.18 -10.66 8.57
CA CYS A 3 -21.28 -9.95 9.24
C CYS A 3 -20.93 -8.52 9.72
N GLU A 4 -19.65 -8.19 9.90
CA GLU A 4 -19.23 -6.86 10.41
C GLU A 4 -18.97 -5.83 9.29
N VAL A 5 -18.71 -6.28 8.07
CA VAL A 5 -18.42 -5.37 6.93
C VAL A 5 -19.69 -4.75 6.33
N MET A 6 -20.84 -5.41 6.45
CA MET A 6 -22.11 -4.93 5.90
C MET A 6 -22.55 -3.54 6.42
N PRO A 7 -22.44 -3.23 7.71
CA PRO A 7 -22.81 -1.91 8.22
C PRO A 7 -21.96 -0.77 7.63
N PHE A 8 -20.68 -1.01 7.38
CA PHE A 8 -19.79 -0.01 6.80
C PHE A 8 -20.08 0.25 5.33
N ILE A 9 -20.42 -0.79 4.55
CA ILE A 9 -20.78 -0.64 3.14
C ILE A 9 -22.08 0.16 3.00
N GLU A 10 -23.11 -0.13 3.78
CA GLU A 10 -24.37 0.63 3.72
C GLU A 10 -24.15 2.09 4.12
N ARG A 11 -23.40 2.34 5.20
CA ARG A 11 -23.02 3.70 5.59
C ARG A 11 -22.24 4.44 4.49
N ALA A 12 -21.33 3.76 3.82
CA ALA A 12 -20.59 4.35 2.69
C ALA A 12 -21.51 4.71 1.52
N LYS A 13 -22.48 3.84 1.19
CA LYS A 13 -23.50 4.13 0.16
C LYS A 13 -24.34 5.36 0.53
N ASP A 14 -24.79 5.46 1.76
CA ASP A 14 -25.57 6.60 2.24
C ASP A 14 -24.77 7.90 2.15
N LEU A 15 -23.50 7.88 2.57
CA LEU A 15 -22.60 9.02 2.43
C LEU A 15 -22.43 9.41 0.96
N VAL A 16 -22.13 8.46 0.08
CA VAL A 16 -21.97 8.71 -1.37
C VAL A 16 -23.25 9.27 -1.99
N SER A 17 -24.43 8.78 -1.58
CA SER A 17 -25.71 9.28 -2.07
C SER A 17 -25.98 10.75 -1.67
N SER A 18 -25.41 11.16 -0.52
CA SER A 18 -25.53 12.51 0.03
C SER A 18 -24.50 13.51 -0.52
N MET A 19 -23.51 13.03 -1.28
CA MET A 19 -22.46 13.86 -1.88
C MET A 19 -22.91 14.51 -3.17
N SER A 20 -22.50 15.77 -3.39
CA SER A 20 -22.56 16.41 -4.70
C SER A 20 -21.56 15.77 -5.67
N LEU A 21 -21.68 16.07 -6.96
CA LEU A 21 -20.73 15.59 -7.98
C LEU A 21 -19.32 16.12 -7.71
N GLU A 22 -19.21 17.38 -7.31
CA GLU A 22 -17.96 18.05 -6.97
C GLU A 22 -17.28 17.39 -5.75
N GLU A 23 -18.06 17.04 -4.72
CA GLU A 23 -17.57 16.33 -3.54
C GLU A 23 -17.06 14.93 -3.91
N LYS A 24 -17.80 14.17 -4.72
CA LYS A 24 -17.36 12.87 -5.24
C LYS A 24 -16.07 12.99 -6.04
N ALA A 25 -15.99 13.95 -6.94
CA ALA A 25 -14.80 14.22 -7.74
C ALA A 25 -13.61 14.64 -6.85
N SER A 26 -13.85 15.40 -5.78
CA SER A 26 -12.80 15.84 -4.87
C SER A 26 -12.13 14.70 -4.12
N LEU A 27 -12.85 13.63 -3.79
CA LEU A 27 -12.31 12.45 -3.13
C LEU A 27 -11.43 11.57 -4.04
N THR A 28 -11.51 11.75 -5.35
CA THR A 28 -10.63 11.03 -6.30
C THR A 28 -9.29 11.73 -6.51
N SER A 29 -9.06 12.86 -5.87
CA SER A 29 -7.78 13.57 -5.87
C SER A 29 -7.34 13.85 -4.44
N GLY A 30 -6.02 13.81 -4.17
CA GLY A 30 -5.49 14.15 -2.86
C GLY A 30 -5.70 15.63 -2.48
N LEU A 31 -5.57 15.93 -1.21
CA LEU A 31 -5.31 17.27 -0.73
C LEU A 31 -3.88 17.69 -1.11
N ASP A 32 -2.97 16.76 -0.87
CA ASP A 32 -1.57 16.80 -1.29
C ASP A 32 -1.08 15.38 -1.63
N SER A 33 0.23 15.12 -1.56
CA SER A 33 0.83 13.80 -1.84
C SER A 33 0.51 12.74 -0.76
N TRP A 34 0.07 13.16 0.43
CA TRP A 34 -0.01 12.30 1.62
C TRP A 34 -1.38 12.30 2.30
N PHE A 35 -2.24 13.25 1.97
CA PHE A 35 -3.54 13.40 2.60
C PHE A 35 -4.67 13.37 1.57
N THR A 36 -5.78 12.73 1.92
CA THR A 36 -7.04 12.89 1.20
C THR A 36 -7.75 14.17 1.65
N LYS A 37 -8.69 14.65 0.85
CA LYS A 37 -9.54 15.77 1.25
C LYS A 37 -10.59 15.32 2.25
N ALA A 38 -10.80 16.11 3.30
CA ALA A 38 -11.94 15.93 4.19
C ALA A 38 -13.24 16.46 3.55
N LEU A 39 -14.38 15.92 3.96
CA LEU A 39 -15.70 16.47 3.69
C LEU A 39 -16.42 16.71 5.02
N ASP A 40 -16.10 17.84 5.66
CA ASP A 40 -16.57 18.17 7.02
C ASP A 40 -18.09 18.13 7.15
N ARG A 41 -18.81 18.60 6.12
CA ARG A 41 -20.28 18.58 6.05
C ARG A 41 -20.87 17.17 6.25
N LEU A 42 -20.15 16.14 5.83
CA LEU A 42 -20.56 14.73 5.89
C LEU A 42 -19.83 13.94 6.96
N GLY A 43 -18.93 14.59 7.71
CA GLY A 43 -18.09 13.92 8.72
C GLY A 43 -17.13 12.91 8.11
N VAL A 44 -16.68 13.10 6.86
CA VAL A 44 -15.64 12.28 6.23
C VAL A 44 -14.29 12.91 6.54
N PRO A 45 -13.42 12.25 7.32
CA PRO A 45 -12.13 12.79 7.69
C PRO A 45 -11.14 12.77 6.53
N SER A 46 -10.09 13.55 6.62
CA SER A 46 -8.88 13.36 5.83
C SER A 46 -8.20 12.06 6.27
N VAL A 47 -7.70 11.30 5.31
CA VAL A 47 -6.93 10.07 5.54
C VAL A 47 -5.46 10.36 5.25
N ARG A 48 -4.59 10.05 6.21
CA ARG A 48 -3.14 10.20 6.07
C ARG A 48 -2.52 8.93 5.52
N MET A 49 -1.81 9.05 4.41
CA MET A 49 -1.03 7.98 3.82
C MET A 49 0.46 8.21 4.04
N SER A 50 1.23 7.14 4.10
CA SER A 50 2.69 7.23 4.16
C SER A 50 3.35 6.16 3.31
N ASP A 51 4.47 6.49 2.68
CA ASP A 51 5.34 5.52 2.06
C ASP A 51 6.15 4.76 3.12
N GLY A 52 6.85 3.69 2.71
CA GLY A 52 7.76 2.94 3.58
C GLY A 52 7.38 1.49 3.83
N PRO A 53 7.38 0.62 2.80
CA PRO A 53 7.00 -0.79 2.93
C PRO A 53 7.97 -1.62 3.80
N HIS A 54 9.12 -1.08 4.16
CA HIS A 54 10.10 -1.69 5.05
C HIS A 54 10.71 -0.68 6.03
N GLY A 55 9.92 0.32 6.43
CA GLY A 55 10.28 1.38 7.38
C GLY A 55 9.51 2.64 7.02
N LEU A 56 8.73 3.14 7.97
CA LEU A 56 7.82 4.26 7.75
C LEU A 56 8.58 5.49 7.27
N ARG A 57 8.12 6.09 6.18
CA ARG A 57 8.66 7.32 5.62
C ARG A 57 7.64 8.44 5.71
N THR A 58 7.43 8.90 6.90
CA THR A 58 6.48 9.99 7.19
C THR A 58 7.19 11.27 7.64
N ARG A 59 6.47 12.36 7.64
CA ARG A 59 6.98 13.70 8.04
C ARG A 59 6.01 14.38 9.00
N GLU A 60 6.46 15.43 9.67
CA GLU A 60 5.56 16.30 10.42
C GLU A 60 4.57 16.99 9.49
N GLU A 61 3.37 17.24 9.98
CA GLU A 61 2.35 17.97 9.24
C GLU A 61 2.85 19.36 8.90
N GLY A 62 2.80 19.75 7.62
CA GLY A 62 3.34 21.03 7.15
C GLY A 62 4.90 21.08 7.02
N GLY A 63 5.61 20.00 7.35
CA GLY A 63 7.06 19.88 7.13
C GLY A 63 7.44 19.76 5.64
N SER A 64 8.72 20.01 5.33
CA SER A 64 9.25 19.82 3.98
C SER A 64 9.35 18.32 3.63
N GLU A 65 9.53 17.99 2.36
CA GLU A 65 9.74 16.60 1.92
C GLU A 65 11.04 15.98 2.46
N LEU A 66 11.94 16.78 2.98
CA LEU A 66 13.21 16.34 3.55
C LEU A 66 13.14 16.13 5.08
N ASP A 67 12.11 16.65 5.75
CA ASP A 67 11.91 16.56 7.19
C ASP A 67 11.24 15.23 7.57
N ILE A 68 11.93 14.12 7.28
CA ILE A 68 11.43 12.77 7.57
C ILE A 68 11.60 12.48 9.06
N LEU A 69 10.53 12.02 9.70
CA LEU A 69 10.56 11.60 11.10
C LEU A 69 11.39 10.33 11.27
N PRO A 70 12.08 10.16 12.41
CA PRO A 70 12.80 8.92 12.71
C PRO A 70 11.85 7.73 12.71
N ALA A 71 12.26 6.64 12.09
CA ALA A 71 11.49 5.39 12.00
C ALA A 71 12.40 4.17 12.06
N VAL A 72 11.83 3.03 12.38
CA VAL A 72 12.57 1.76 12.35
C VAL A 72 12.90 1.39 10.91
N CYS A 73 14.16 1.04 10.65
CA CYS A 73 14.59 0.48 9.38
C CYS A 73 14.43 -1.05 9.45
N PHE A 74 13.33 -1.55 8.92
CA PHE A 74 13.11 -2.99 8.75
C PHE A 74 13.94 -3.53 7.59
N PRO A 75 14.16 -4.86 7.52
CA PRO A 75 14.82 -5.47 6.36
C PRO A 75 14.10 -5.11 5.05
N ALA A 76 14.86 -4.89 3.98
CA ALA A 76 14.28 -4.65 2.66
C ALA A 76 13.37 -5.81 2.20
N GLY A 77 12.41 -5.56 1.32
CA GLY A 77 11.44 -6.57 0.87
C GLY A 77 12.08 -7.87 0.40
N CYS A 78 13.19 -7.80 -0.34
CA CYS A 78 13.93 -8.98 -0.76
C CYS A 78 14.56 -9.78 0.40
N ALA A 79 14.99 -9.11 1.47
CA ALA A 79 15.53 -9.76 2.65
C ALA A 79 14.42 -10.40 3.50
N MET A 80 13.29 -9.70 3.68
CA MET A 80 12.12 -10.26 4.35
C MET A 80 11.63 -11.53 3.64
N ALA A 81 11.52 -11.49 2.31
CA ALA A 81 11.04 -12.62 1.51
C ALA A 81 12.01 -13.81 1.48
N ALA A 82 13.32 -13.58 1.68
CA ALA A 82 14.31 -14.66 1.78
C ALA A 82 14.11 -15.56 3.02
N SER A 83 13.26 -15.16 3.96
CA SER A 83 12.85 -16.01 5.09
C SER A 83 11.92 -17.15 4.66
N PHE A 84 11.14 -16.99 3.57
CA PHE A 84 10.05 -17.88 3.16
C PHE A 84 9.00 -18.11 4.28
N ASP A 85 8.90 -17.19 5.23
CA ASP A 85 8.07 -17.32 6.43
C ASP A 85 6.95 -16.26 6.44
N ARG A 86 5.73 -16.71 6.14
CA ARG A 86 4.53 -15.88 6.14
C ARG A 86 4.22 -15.33 7.55
N SER A 87 4.49 -16.11 8.60
CA SER A 87 4.23 -15.70 9.97
C SER A 87 5.16 -14.56 10.38
N LEU A 88 6.43 -14.63 9.99
CA LEU A 88 7.38 -13.54 10.19
C LEU A 88 6.94 -12.27 9.46
N LEU A 89 6.46 -12.37 8.21
CA LEU A 89 5.95 -11.20 7.47
C LEU A 89 4.74 -10.58 8.15
N ARG A 90 3.89 -11.39 8.77
CA ARG A 90 2.77 -10.89 9.57
C ARG A 90 3.25 -10.16 10.81
N GLU A 91 4.20 -10.70 11.57
CA GLU A 91 4.79 -10.04 12.74
C GLU A 91 5.44 -8.70 12.36
N LEU A 92 6.20 -8.66 11.27
CA LEU A 92 6.78 -7.43 10.74
C LEU A 92 5.70 -6.41 10.35
N GLY A 93 4.60 -6.86 9.75
CA GLY A 93 3.44 -6.04 9.44
C GLY A 93 2.77 -5.48 10.69
N GLU A 94 2.67 -6.26 11.77
CA GLU A 94 2.15 -5.81 13.05
C GLU A 94 3.00 -4.68 13.65
N GLU A 95 4.34 -4.80 13.63
CA GLU A 95 5.23 -3.77 14.14
C GLU A 95 5.18 -2.48 13.29
N LEU A 96 5.16 -2.61 11.98
CA LEU A 96 4.95 -1.47 11.08
C LEU A 96 3.58 -0.79 11.31
N GLY A 97 2.53 -1.56 11.54
CA GLY A 97 1.22 -1.05 11.87
C GLY A 97 1.20 -0.27 13.18
N ARG A 98 1.91 -0.75 14.22
CA ARG A 98 2.07 -0.02 15.49
C ARG A 98 2.82 1.29 15.30
N GLU A 99 3.86 1.29 14.46
CA GLU A 99 4.59 2.51 14.15
C GLU A 99 3.71 3.51 13.37
N CYS A 100 2.92 3.04 12.41
CA CYS A 100 1.93 3.86 11.72
C CYS A 100 0.95 4.53 12.70
N GLN A 101 0.42 3.79 13.66
CA GLN A 101 -0.46 4.35 14.69
C GLN A 101 0.24 5.42 15.54
N ALA A 102 1.48 5.17 15.94
CA ALA A 102 2.26 6.13 16.74
C ALA A 102 2.47 7.47 16.02
N TYR A 103 2.53 7.44 14.69
CA TYR A 103 2.67 8.64 13.85
C TYR A 103 1.35 9.14 13.23
N GLY A 104 0.23 8.54 13.58
CA GLY A 104 -1.08 8.94 13.04
C GLY A 104 -1.23 8.70 11.55
N VAL A 105 -0.64 7.62 11.03
CA VAL A 105 -0.77 7.18 9.63
C VAL A 105 -1.91 6.18 9.52
N ASP A 106 -2.88 6.48 8.67
CA ASP A 106 -4.07 5.65 8.46
C ASP A 106 -3.86 4.54 7.43
N VAL A 107 -3.02 4.80 6.41
CA VAL A 107 -2.73 3.84 5.33
C VAL A 107 -1.24 3.83 5.03
N LEU A 108 -0.64 2.65 5.10
CA LEU A 108 0.74 2.42 4.65
C LEU A 108 0.75 2.00 3.18
N LEU A 109 1.59 2.66 2.36
CA LEU A 109 1.79 2.32 0.95
C LEU A 109 2.77 1.14 0.83
N GLY A 110 2.25 -0.04 0.99
CA GLY A 110 2.96 -1.32 0.97
C GLY A 110 2.00 -2.50 1.20
N PRO A 111 2.48 -3.72 0.96
CA PRO A 111 3.80 -4.13 0.47
C PRO A 111 4.01 -3.87 -1.02
N GLY A 112 5.28 -3.90 -1.47
CA GLY A 112 5.62 -3.97 -2.88
C GLY A 112 5.66 -5.43 -3.36
N VAL A 113 4.80 -5.78 -4.31
CA VAL A 113 4.63 -7.17 -4.79
C VAL A 113 4.91 -7.36 -6.28
N ASN A 114 5.47 -6.36 -6.96
CA ASN A 114 5.81 -6.52 -8.37
C ASN A 114 6.86 -7.61 -8.57
N ILE A 115 6.75 -8.29 -9.71
CA ILE A 115 7.64 -9.40 -10.06
C ILE A 115 9.05 -8.90 -10.40
N LYS A 116 10.07 -9.48 -9.80
CA LYS A 116 11.50 -9.19 -10.05
C LYS A 116 11.94 -9.84 -11.36
N ARG A 117 11.46 -9.29 -12.47
CA ARG A 117 11.73 -9.85 -13.80
C ARG A 117 13.16 -9.65 -14.25
N SER A 118 13.74 -8.49 -13.98
CA SER A 118 15.11 -8.14 -14.36
C SER A 118 15.92 -7.80 -13.12
N PRO A 119 17.16 -8.33 -12.98
CA PRO A 119 18.03 -7.95 -11.86
C PRO A 119 18.46 -6.47 -11.91
N LEU A 120 18.29 -5.80 -13.04
CA LEU A 120 18.66 -4.39 -13.23
C LEU A 120 17.55 -3.42 -12.81
N CYS A 121 16.37 -3.90 -12.35
CA CYS A 121 15.34 -3.01 -11.84
C CYS A 121 15.76 -2.37 -10.52
N GLY A 122 15.84 -1.04 -10.50
CA GLY A 122 16.29 -0.27 -9.34
C GLY A 122 15.39 -0.39 -8.10
N ARG A 123 14.19 -0.97 -8.23
CA ARG A 123 13.24 -1.18 -7.13
C ARG A 123 13.11 -2.62 -6.66
N ASN A 124 13.97 -3.53 -7.15
CA ASN A 124 13.95 -4.93 -6.72
C ASN A 124 14.14 -5.11 -5.21
N PHE A 125 14.81 -4.18 -4.53
CA PHE A 125 15.04 -4.24 -3.09
C PHE A 125 13.73 -4.21 -2.29
N GLU A 126 12.71 -3.51 -2.75
CA GLU A 126 11.43 -3.38 -2.05
C GLU A 126 10.41 -4.47 -2.43
N TYR A 127 10.64 -5.22 -3.50
CA TYR A 127 9.74 -6.29 -3.94
C TYR A 127 10.09 -7.63 -3.30
N LEU A 128 9.06 -8.45 -3.08
CA LEU A 128 9.21 -9.70 -2.35
C LEU A 128 9.87 -10.80 -3.19
N SER A 129 9.35 -11.10 -4.40
CA SER A 129 9.83 -12.23 -5.18
C SER A 129 9.69 -12.04 -6.69
N GLU A 130 10.36 -12.90 -7.45
CA GLU A 130 10.06 -13.16 -8.87
C GLU A 130 8.95 -14.21 -9.05
N ASP A 131 8.70 -15.02 -8.00
CA ASP A 131 7.63 -16.00 -7.97
C ASP A 131 6.32 -15.34 -7.51
N PRO A 132 5.24 -15.39 -8.32
CA PRO A 132 3.97 -14.74 -7.99
C PRO A 132 3.29 -15.35 -6.77
N LEU A 133 3.40 -16.67 -6.55
CA LEU A 133 2.83 -17.35 -5.39
C LEU A 133 3.52 -16.89 -4.11
N LEU A 134 4.86 -16.90 -4.09
CA LEU A 134 5.62 -16.48 -2.93
C LEU A 134 5.38 -15.00 -2.63
N ALA A 135 5.34 -14.13 -3.66
CA ALA A 135 5.06 -12.71 -3.49
C ALA A 135 3.66 -12.46 -2.90
N GLY A 136 2.65 -13.21 -3.36
CA GLY A 136 1.27 -13.12 -2.87
C GLY A 136 1.13 -13.60 -1.43
N GLU A 137 1.64 -14.80 -1.10
CA GLU A 137 1.54 -15.37 0.25
C GLU A 137 2.25 -14.53 1.31
N LEU A 138 3.45 -14.05 1.02
CA LEU A 138 4.18 -13.19 1.92
C LEU A 138 3.56 -11.80 2.01
N GLY A 139 3.08 -11.26 0.88
CA GLY A 139 2.35 -10.01 0.83
C GLY A 139 1.06 -10.04 1.65
N ALA A 140 0.30 -11.14 1.55
CA ALA A 140 -0.91 -11.35 2.36
C ALA A 140 -0.60 -11.37 3.86
N GLY A 141 0.44 -12.11 4.28
CA GLY A 141 0.87 -12.09 5.69
C GLY A 141 1.19 -10.68 6.19
N TYR A 142 1.95 -9.94 5.41
CA TYR A 142 2.30 -8.55 5.73
C TYR A 142 1.05 -7.65 5.85
N VAL A 143 0.10 -7.75 4.91
CA VAL A 143 -1.17 -7.00 4.93
C VAL A 143 -1.99 -7.36 6.17
N GLU A 144 -2.13 -8.65 6.48
CA GLU A 144 -2.82 -9.12 7.68
C GLU A 144 -2.23 -8.51 8.97
N GLY A 145 -0.90 -8.43 9.04
CA GLY A 145 -0.21 -7.81 10.17
C GLY A 145 -0.56 -6.34 10.33
N ILE A 146 -0.42 -5.53 9.28
CA ILE A 146 -0.74 -4.10 9.29
C ILE A 146 -2.20 -3.87 9.66
N GLN A 147 -3.11 -4.57 8.99
CA GLN A 147 -4.55 -4.41 9.20
C GLN A 147 -4.99 -4.87 10.60
N SER A 148 -4.29 -5.80 11.22
CA SER A 148 -4.55 -6.20 12.61
C SER A 148 -4.35 -5.06 13.61
N GLN A 149 -3.57 -4.05 13.23
CA GLN A 149 -3.35 -2.83 14.01
C GLN A 149 -4.31 -1.69 13.64
N GLY A 150 -5.34 -1.93 12.83
CA GLY A 150 -6.30 -0.91 12.41
C GLY A 150 -5.77 0.07 11.37
N VAL A 151 -4.66 -0.23 10.70
CA VAL A 151 -4.05 0.57 9.64
C VAL A 151 -4.34 -0.07 8.29
N GLY A 152 -4.68 0.73 7.28
CA GLY A 152 -4.86 0.24 5.91
C GLY A 152 -3.52 -0.09 5.25
N ALA A 153 -3.53 -1.08 4.36
CA ALA A 153 -2.39 -1.40 3.50
C ALA A 153 -2.74 -1.16 2.03
N SER A 154 -1.82 -0.58 1.27
CA SER A 154 -1.99 -0.37 -0.16
C SER A 154 -0.95 -1.17 -0.93
N VAL A 155 -1.35 -2.34 -1.40
CA VAL A 155 -0.49 -3.23 -2.19
C VAL A 155 -0.08 -2.53 -3.49
N LYS A 156 1.21 -2.52 -3.80
CA LYS A 156 1.77 -1.74 -4.90
C LYS A 156 2.80 -2.52 -5.72
N HIS A 157 3.05 -2.13 -6.97
CA HIS A 157 2.46 -1.04 -7.74
C HIS A 157 1.58 -1.65 -8.83
N PHE A 158 0.31 -1.43 -8.80
CA PHE A 158 -0.62 -1.99 -9.77
C PHE A 158 -0.52 -1.21 -11.10
N LEU A 159 -0.08 -1.82 -12.19
CA LEU A 159 0.40 -3.19 -12.35
C LEU A 159 1.71 -3.18 -13.16
N ALA A 160 2.57 -4.22 -12.93
CA ALA A 160 3.75 -4.49 -13.77
C ALA A 160 4.87 -3.43 -13.75
N ASN A 161 5.17 -2.85 -12.59
CA ASN A 161 6.33 -1.98 -12.40
C ASN A 161 7.62 -2.81 -12.25
N ASN A 162 8.11 -3.41 -13.34
CA ASN A 162 9.24 -4.36 -13.36
C ASN A 162 10.56 -3.71 -13.77
N GLN A 163 10.55 -2.43 -14.13
CA GLN A 163 11.71 -1.64 -14.50
C GLN A 163 11.44 -0.16 -14.26
N GLU A 164 12.51 0.61 -14.09
CA GLU A 164 12.42 2.04 -13.75
C GLU A 164 12.95 2.97 -14.86
N MET A 165 13.58 2.40 -15.90
CA MET A 165 14.09 3.21 -17.01
C MET A 165 12.91 3.87 -17.75
N ARG A 166 12.86 5.20 -17.72
CA ARG A 166 11.80 6.00 -18.36
C ARG A 166 10.38 5.57 -17.94
N ARG A 167 10.17 5.23 -16.66
CA ARG A 167 8.92 4.68 -16.17
C ARG A 167 7.68 5.55 -16.46
N MET A 168 7.87 6.86 -16.60
CA MET A 168 6.79 7.79 -16.92
C MET A 168 6.45 7.85 -18.42
N ASP A 169 7.33 7.30 -19.29
CA ASP A 169 7.24 7.38 -20.75
C ASP A 169 7.17 6.01 -21.42
N SER A 170 7.33 4.92 -20.67
CA SER A 170 7.36 3.55 -21.20
C SER A 170 6.07 2.79 -20.88
N SER A 171 5.74 1.83 -21.75
CA SER A 171 4.64 0.87 -21.56
C SER A 171 5.18 -0.50 -21.19
N SER A 172 4.50 -1.21 -20.30
CA SER A 172 4.78 -2.61 -19.95
C SER A 172 3.90 -3.51 -20.82
N GLU A 173 4.42 -3.93 -21.96
CA GLU A 173 3.69 -4.75 -22.92
C GLU A 173 3.76 -6.24 -22.53
N MET A 174 2.60 -6.89 -22.48
CA MET A 174 2.45 -8.32 -22.22
C MET A 174 1.13 -8.83 -22.76
N ASP A 175 1.03 -10.13 -23.04
CA ASP A 175 -0.24 -10.77 -23.36
C ASP A 175 -1.11 -10.98 -22.11
N GLU A 176 -2.42 -11.23 -22.34
CA GLU A 176 -3.38 -11.37 -21.26
C GLU A 176 -3.07 -12.57 -20.35
N ARG A 177 -2.57 -13.68 -20.89
CA ARG A 177 -2.20 -14.85 -20.12
C ARG A 177 -1.06 -14.54 -19.15
N THR A 178 0.01 -13.92 -19.66
CA THR A 178 1.15 -13.50 -18.85
C THR A 178 0.71 -12.53 -17.74
N MET A 179 -0.16 -11.58 -18.05
CA MET A 179 -0.70 -10.64 -17.07
C MET A 179 -1.43 -11.38 -15.94
N ARG A 180 -2.33 -12.30 -16.29
CA ARG A 180 -3.16 -13.02 -15.31
C ARG A 180 -2.41 -14.08 -14.52
N GLU A 181 -1.45 -14.77 -15.14
CA GLU A 181 -0.75 -15.89 -14.48
C GLU A 181 0.50 -15.46 -13.69
N ILE A 182 1.09 -14.31 -14.04
CA ILE A 182 2.36 -13.86 -13.44
C ILE A 182 2.22 -12.55 -12.67
N TYR A 183 1.54 -11.55 -13.24
CA TYR A 183 1.57 -10.19 -12.68
C TYR A 183 0.39 -9.88 -11.76
N MET A 184 -0.76 -10.49 -11.98
CA MET A 184 -1.95 -10.26 -11.14
C MET A 184 -2.00 -11.10 -9.85
N PRO A 185 -1.51 -12.36 -9.80
CA PRO A 185 -1.79 -13.23 -8.65
C PRO A 185 -1.36 -12.66 -7.30
N ALA A 186 -0.29 -11.87 -7.26
CA ALA A 186 0.15 -11.24 -6.02
C ALA A 186 -0.78 -10.09 -5.53
N PHE A 187 -1.73 -9.64 -6.37
CA PHE A 187 -2.74 -8.63 -6.03
C PHE A 187 -4.12 -9.25 -5.75
N GLU A 188 -4.35 -10.52 -6.11
CA GLU A 188 -5.58 -11.28 -5.88
C GLU A 188 -5.62 -11.92 -4.48
#